data_76a7affdbb26f2ebaf9e47394d955816
#
_entry.id   76a7affdbb26f2ebaf9e47394d955816
#
_cell.length_a   1.000
_cell.length_b   1.000
_cell.length_c   1.000
_cell.angle_alpha   90.00
_cell.angle_beta   90.00
_cell.angle_gamma   90.00
#
_symmetry.space_group_name_H-M   'P 1'
#
loop_
_entity.id
_entity.type
_entity.pdbx_description
1 polymer ?
#
loop_
_entity_poly.entity_id
_entity_poly.type
_entity_poly.pdbx_seq_one_letter_code
_entity_poly.pdbx_strand_id
1 'polypeptide(L)'
;TDVLIKTGALESDPLGGRHSSLYFDQILTDMKADNFHPSNRMNLIEGLGQGTGDLQGVRTNTHLGALSDDQWKTLQSVGDLDVPSIGFRRGSAAISLSGEHELKRLKKMLDSFPSFYLRVVGQARAVGDPEANRRLARSRAESVVSFLKGEGVNTDRVRTESASAASRAGSAQSVRFELGQVPY
;
A
#
# COMPACT_ATOMS: atom_id res chain seq x y z
N THR A 1 -20.23 13.52 -35.89
CA THR A 1 -21.18 13.08 -36.93
C THR A 1 -20.97 13.87 -38.20
N ASP A 2 -20.87 15.20 -38.14
CA ASP A 2 -20.74 16.09 -39.31
C ASP A 2 -19.55 15.76 -40.22
N VAL A 3 -18.43 15.37 -39.67
CA VAL A 3 -17.25 14.96 -40.45
C VAL A 3 -17.52 13.67 -41.21
N LEU A 4 -18.20 12.69 -40.60
CA LEU A 4 -18.54 11.41 -41.24
C LEU A 4 -19.60 11.56 -42.35
N ILE A 5 -20.52 12.52 -42.21
CA ILE A 5 -21.48 12.87 -43.28
C ILE A 5 -20.75 13.55 -44.42
N LYS A 6 -19.90 14.53 -44.14
CA LYS A 6 -19.11 15.26 -45.16
C LYS A 6 -18.14 14.37 -45.94
N THR A 7 -17.62 13.33 -45.32
CA THR A 7 -16.71 12.36 -45.97
C THR A 7 -17.45 11.21 -46.67
N GLY A 8 -18.81 11.21 -46.61
CA GLY A 8 -19.62 10.16 -47.23
C GLY A 8 -19.63 8.83 -46.48
N ALA A 9 -19.06 8.78 -45.27
CA ALA A 9 -19.06 7.58 -44.44
C ALA A 9 -20.42 7.31 -43.77
N LEU A 10 -21.28 8.33 -43.68
CA LEU A 10 -22.66 8.24 -43.23
C LEU A 10 -23.57 9.03 -44.18
N GLU A 11 -24.68 8.46 -44.58
CA GLU A 11 -25.69 9.14 -45.41
C GLU A 11 -26.49 10.20 -44.65
N SER A 12 -26.69 9.99 -43.36
CA SER A 12 -27.43 10.92 -42.51
C SER A 12 -26.97 10.78 -41.05
N ASP A 13 -27.30 11.73 -40.20
CA ASP A 13 -27.05 11.65 -38.77
C ASP A 13 -28.05 10.68 -38.11
N PRO A 14 -27.57 9.48 -37.65
CA PRO A 14 -28.43 8.47 -37.04
C PRO A 14 -29.04 8.93 -35.71
N LEU A 15 -28.50 9.99 -35.11
CA LEU A 15 -28.93 10.51 -33.81
C LEU A 15 -29.83 11.75 -33.93
N GLY A 16 -30.03 12.30 -35.15
CA GLY A 16 -30.83 13.47 -35.37
C GLY A 16 -30.41 14.69 -34.52
N GLY A 17 -29.11 14.89 -34.37
CA GLY A 17 -28.52 15.96 -33.53
C GLY A 17 -28.48 15.66 -32.03
N ARG A 18 -29.05 14.55 -31.57
CA ARG A 18 -29.10 14.18 -30.13
C ARG A 18 -27.88 13.40 -29.72
N HIS A 19 -26.70 13.98 -29.83
CA HIS A 19 -25.45 13.32 -29.50
C HIS A 19 -25.35 12.95 -28.02
N SER A 20 -26.05 13.66 -27.12
CA SER A 20 -26.16 13.34 -25.69
C SER A 20 -26.75 11.98 -25.41
N SER A 21 -27.54 11.40 -26.32
CA SER A 21 -28.06 10.03 -26.15
C SER A 21 -26.99 8.93 -26.22
N LEU A 22 -25.78 9.25 -26.69
CA LEU A 22 -24.63 8.35 -26.66
C LEU A 22 -23.86 8.34 -25.33
N TYR A 23 -24.12 9.36 -24.52
CA TYR A 23 -23.46 9.47 -23.22
C TYR A 23 -24.44 9.05 -22.13
N PHE A 24 -23.91 8.46 -21.09
CA PHE A 24 -24.68 8.19 -19.86
C PHE A 24 -24.84 9.50 -19.05
N ASP A 25 -25.36 10.56 -19.71
CA ASP A 25 -25.50 11.89 -19.11
C ASP A 25 -26.30 11.86 -17.81
N GLN A 26 -27.27 10.97 -17.73
CA GLN A 26 -28.09 10.79 -16.53
C GLN A 26 -27.20 10.38 -15.35
N ILE A 27 -26.35 9.37 -15.53
CA ILE A 27 -25.42 8.89 -14.48
C ILE A 27 -24.43 9.99 -14.09
N LEU A 28 -23.88 10.72 -15.09
CA LEU A 28 -22.95 11.81 -14.82
C LEU A 28 -23.64 13.00 -14.13
N THR A 29 -24.91 13.26 -14.47
CA THR A 29 -25.70 14.31 -13.86
C THR A 29 -26.07 13.94 -12.42
N ASP A 30 -26.49 12.71 -12.20
CA ASP A 30 -26.78 12.18 -10.88
C ASP A 30 -25.51 12.16 -10.01
N MET A 31 -24.37 11.73 -10.54
CA MET A 31 -23.08 11.78 -9.85
C MET A 31 -22.64 13.22 -9.51
N LYS A 32 -22.98 14.21 -10.36
CA LYS A 32 -22.72 15.64 -10.06
C LYS A 32 -23.69 16.16 -9.00
N ALA A 33 -24.95 15.81 -9.08
CA ALA A 33 -25.97 16.20 -8.10
C ALA A 33 -25.65 15.62 -6.71
N ASP A 34 -25.15 14.40 -6.68
CA ASP A 34 -24.71 13.70 -5.45
C ASP A 34 -23.29 14.10 -5.00
N ASN A 35 -22.70 15.13 -5.62
CA ASN A 35 -21.33 15.59 -5.32
C ASN A 35 -20.24 14.51 -5.48
N PHE A 36 -20.48 13.49 -6.30
CA PHE A 36 -19.57 12.38 -6.55
C PHE A 36 -18.42 12.77 -7.49
N HIS A 37 -17.82 13.94 -7.28
CA HIS A 37 -16.69 14.38 -8.10
C HIS A 37 -15.36 13.92 -7.47
N PRO A 38 -14.40 13.35 -8.26
CA PRO A 38 -13.11 12.88 -7.74
C PRO A 38 -12.30 13.95 -7.00
N SER A 39 -12.48 15.22 -7.34
CA SER A 39 -11.85 16.36 -6.63
C SER A 39 -12.54 16.69 -5.31
N ASN A 40 -13.73 16.18 -5.06
CA ASN A 40 -14.55 16.48 -3.89
C ASN A 40 -14.52 15.32 -2.87
N ARG A 41 -13.37 14.67 -2.73
CA ARG A 41 -13.17 13.53 -1.80
C ARG A 41 -13.59 13.86 -0.36
N MET A 42 -13.52 15.13 0.03
CA MET A 42 -13.96 15.57 1.35
C MET A 42 -15.50 15.53 1.48
N ASN A 43 -16.24 15.94 0.44
CA ASN A 43 -17.70 15.97 0.48
C ASN A 43 -18.33 14.57 0.38
N LEU A 44 -17.64 13.63 -0.24
CA LEU A 44 -18.05 12.22 -0.24
C LEU A 44 -18.06 11.64 1.18
N ILE A 45 -17.10 12.06 1.98
CA ILE A 45 -16.99 11.69 3.40
C ILE A 45 -18.07 12.40 4.22
N GLU A 46 -18.35 13.69 3.93
CA GLU A 46 -19.43 14.46 4.57
C GLU A 46 -20.82 13.96 4.17
N GLY A 47 -21.04 13.60 2.90
CA GLY A 47 -22.31 13.04 2.44
C GLY A 47 -22.65 11.69 3.06
N LEU A 48 -21.65 10.85 3.30
CA LEU A 48 -21.81 9.60 4.05
C LEU A 48 -21.99 9.84 5.55
N GLY A 49 -21.60 11.01 6.06
CA GLY A 49 -21.72 11.37 7.49
C GLY A 49 -23.09 11.92 7.91
N GLN A 50 -23.95 12.29 6.98
CA GLN A 50 -25.32 12.74 7.30
C GLN A 50 -26.29 11.59 7.59
N GLY A 51 -25.88 10.35 7.33
CA GLY A 51 -26.56 9.15 7.83
C GLY A 51 -25.99 8.70 9.15
N THR A 52 -26.30 9.41 10.26
CA THR A 52 -26.20 8.97 11.67
C THR A 52 -25.06 8.03 12.11
N GLY A 53 -24.01 7.88 11.32
CA GLY A 53 -22.85 7.05 11.63
C GLY A 53 -21.59 7.90 11.76
N ASP A 54 -21.00 7.87 12.91
CA ASP A 54 -19.72 8.47 13.24
C ASP A 54 -18.64 8.02 12.23
N LEU A 55 -18.31 8.89 11.27
CA LEU A 55 -17.25 8.60 10.25
C LEU A 55 -15.85 8.51 10.87
N GLN A 56 -15.68 8.94 12.12
CA GLN A 56 -14.50 8.60 12.87
C GLN A 56 -14.40 7.09 13.05
N GLY A 57 -15.53 6.37 13.19
CA GLY A 57 -15.57 4.92 13.24
C GLY A 57 -15.13 4.22 11.94
N VAL A 58 -15.43 4.78 10.77
CA VAL A 58 -15.02 4.17 9.48
C VAL A 58 -13.51 4.32 9.22
N ARG A 59 -12.88 5.37 9.69
CA ARG A 59 -11.42 5.55 9.63
C ARG A 59 -10.67 4.72 10.65
N THR A 60 -11.30 4.40 11.76
CA THR A 60 -10.67 3.67 12.88
C THR A 60 -10.94 2.18 12.85
N ASN A 61 -11.91 1.69 12.06
CA ASN A 61 -12.33 0.29 12.08
C ASN A 61 -11.56 -0.62 11.10
N THR A 62 -10.53 -0.15 10.40
CA THR A 62 -9.52 -1.03 9.83
C THR A 62 -8.46 -1.38 10.88
N HIS A 63 -8.88 -1.68 12.10
CA HIS A 63 -7.98 -2.24 13.09
C HIS A 63 -7.71 -3.69 12.68
N LEU A 64 -6.61 -3.89 11.97
CA LEU A 64 -6.12 -5.24 11.73
C LEU A 64 -5.82 -5.87 13.09
N GLY A 65 -6.52 -6.94 13.40
CA GLY A 65 -6.31 -7.70 14.63
C GLY A 65 -4.94 -8.39 14.62
N ALA A 66 -4.45 -8.75 15.79
CA ALA A 66 -3.26 -9.58 15.91
C ALA A 66 -3.49 -10.94 15.25
N LEU A 67 -2.55 -11.36 14.41
CA LEU A 67 -2.59 -12.68 13.79
C LEU A 67 -1.81 -13.69 14.65
N SER A 68 -2.32 -14.92 14.70
CA SER A 68 -1.56 -16.06 15.24
C SER A 68 -0.35 -16.40 14.34
N ASP A 69 0.60 -17.17 14.87
CA ASP A 69 1.78 -17.60 14.11
C ASP A 69 1.41 -18.37 12.84
N ASP A 70 0.35 -19.15 12.88
CA ASP A 70 -0.10 -19.94 11.73
C ASP A 70 -0.79 -19.04 10.68
N GLN A 71 -1.55 -18.05 11.11
CA GLN A 71 -2.13 -17.06 10.21
C GLN A 71 -1.05 -16.23 9.50
N TRP A 72 0.05 -15.89 10.20
CA TRP A 72 1.19 -15.23 9.58
C TRP A 72 1.86 -16.08 8.48
N LYS A 73 1.91 -17.40 8.66
CA LYS A 73 2.47 -18.32 7.66
C LYS A 73 1.58 -18.46 6.43
N THR A 74 0.25 -18.41 6.63
CA THR A 74 -0.74 -18.53 5.54
C THR A 74 -1.06 -17.20 4.87
N LEU A 75 -0.48 -16.10 5.35
CA LEU A 75 -0.68 -14.77 4.80
C LEU A 75 -0.27 -14.73 3.32
N GLN A 76 -1.21 -14.40 2.45
CA GLN A 76 -0.96 -14.30 1.03
C GLN A 76 -0.12 -13.05 0.74
N SER A 77 1.02 -13.22 0.08
CA SER A 77 1.84 -12.10 -0.38
C SER A 77 1.11 -11.35 -1.49
N VAL A 78 0.95 -10.05 -1.30
CA VAL A 78 0.32 -9.15 -2.29
C VAL A 78 1.40 -8.47 -3.14
N GLY A 79 2.56 -8.22 -2.56
CA GLY A 79 3.69 -7.60 -3.26
C GLY A 79 4.70 -6.98 -2.30
N ASP A 80 5.81 -6.57 -2.86
CA ASP A 80 6.87 -5.84 -2.15
C ASP A 80 6.58 -4.33 -2.22
N LEU A 81 6.81 -3.62 -1.12
CA LEU A 81 6.84 -2.17 -1.15
C LEU A 81 8.17 -1.70 -1.73
N ASP A 82 8.09 -0.89 -2.77
CA ASP A 82 9.27 -0.25 -3.36
C ASP A 82 9.73 0.90 -2.47
N VAL A 83 10.60 0.56 -1.52
CA VAL A 83 11.21 1.49 -0.57
C VAL A 83 12.70 1.54 -0.85
N PRO A 84 13.31 2.74 -0.90
CA PRO A 84 14.76 2.86 -0.98
C PRO A 84 15.45 2.08 0.13
N SER A 85 16.69 1.68 -0.14
CA SER A 85 17.48 0.87 0.78
C SER A 85 17.61 1.53 2.14
N ILE A 86 17.18 0.85 3.20
CA ILE A 86 17.32 1.34 4.57
C ILE A 86 18.79 1.34 4.97
N GLY A 87 19.31 2.53 5.27
CA GLY A 87 20.68 2.72 5.73
C GLY A 87 20.85 2.24 7.19
N PHE A 88 21.91 1.47 7.42
CA PHE A 88 22.36 1.07 8.77
C PHE A 88 23.81 1.49 8.97
N ARG A 89 24.23 1.66 10.22
CA ARG A 89 25.64 1.82 10.54
C ARG A 89 26.40 0.55 10.20
N ARG A 90 27.63 0.71 9.72
CA ARG A 90 28.46 -0.42 9.24
C ARG A 90 28.59 -1.50 10.33
N GLY A 91 28.32 -2.74 9.97
CA GLY A 91 28.41 -3.89 10.88
C GLY A 91 27.39 -3.91 12.02
N SER A 92 26.38 -3.04 12.01
CA SER A 92 25.43 -2.86 13.09
C SER A 92 23.99 -2.94 12.60
N ALA A 93 23.07 -3.13 13.54
CA ALA A 93 21.63 -3.00 13.34
C ALA A 93 21.10 -1.58 13.64
N ALA A 94 21.98 -0.64 14.03
CA ALA A 94 21.58 0.74 14.28
C ALA A 94 21.22 1.43 12.97
N ILE A 95 20.02 1.97 12.90
CA ILE A 95 19.50 2.69 11.74
C ILE A 95 20.27 4.01 11.61
N SER A 96 20.62 4.40 10.39
CA SER A 96 21.23 5.69 10.10
C SER A 96 20.17 6.78 9.93
N LEU A 97 20.55 8.06 9.98
CA LEU A 97 19.62 9.16 9.74
C LEU A 97 18.89 9.06 8.39
N SER A 98 19.61 8.66 7.34
CA SER A 98 18.96 8.38 6.04
C SER A 98 17.97 7.25 6.12
N GLY A 99 18.27 6.18 6.86
CA GLY A 99 17.36 5.07 7.10
C GLY A 99 16.10 5.49 7.85
N GLU A 100 16.21 6.36 8.84
CA GLU A 100 15.07 6.90 9.58
C GLU A 100 14.14 7.70 8.67
N HIS A 101 14.69 8.51 7.77
CA HIS A 101 13.91 9.24 6.78
C HIS A 101 13.09 8.32 5.88
N GLU A 102 13.72 7.24 5.38
CA GLU A 102 13.03 6.27 4.52
C GLU A 102 11.96 5.49 5.29
N LEU A 103 12.20 5.16 6.56
CA LEU A 103 11.20 4.51 7.41
C LEU A 103 10.00 5.41 7.73
N LYS A 104 10.20 6.70 7.91
CA LYS A 104 9.10 7.66 8.03
C LYS A 104 8.29 7.77 6.74
N ARG A 105 8.95 7.68 5.59
CA ARG A 105 8.28 7.61 4.29
C ARG A 105 7.50 6.32 4.14
N LEU A 106 8.08 5.17 4.52
CA LEU A 106 7.40 3.89 4.55
C LEU A 106 6.13 3.95 5.41
N LYS A 107 6.21 4.55 6.62
CA LYS A 107 5.03 4.74 7.47
C LYS A 107 3.91 5.46 6.74
N LYS A 108 4.21 6.57 6.06
CA LYS A 108 3.20 7.31 5.28
C LYS A 108 2.59 6.46 4.16
N MET A 109 3.39 5.61 3.50
CA MET A 109 2.87 4.68 2.51
C MET A 109 1.97 3.62 3.15
N LEU A 110 2.33 3.07 4.30
CA LEU A 110 1.52 2.10 5.03
C LEU A 110 0.16 2.67 5.45
N ASP A 111 0.07 3.96 5.72
CA ASP A 111 -1.19 4.64 6.03
C ASP A 111 -2.17 4.60 4.84
N SER A 112 -1.65 4.47 3.61
CA SER A 112 -2.45 4.30 2.38
C SER A 112 -2.92 2.85 2.17
N PHE A 113 -2.38 1.90 2.93
CA PHE A 113 -2.70 0.47 2.85
C PHE A 113 -3.21 -0.08 4.18
N PRO A 114 -4.32 0.44 4.72
CA PRO A 114 -4.77 0.12 6.09
C PRO A 114 -5.15 -1.33 6.30
N SER A 115 -5.51 -2.06 5.24
CA SER A 115 -6.00 -3.45 5.29
C SER A 115 -4.92 -4.51 5.07
N PHE A 116 -3.63 -4.11 5.03
CA PHE A 116 -2.54 -5.06 4.78
C PHE A 116 -1.62 -5.19 5.98
N TYR A 117 -1.10 -6.39 6.17
CA TYR A 117 -0.04 -6.69 7.12
C TYR A 117 1.32 -6.46 6.47
N LEU A 118 2.33 -6.12 7.27
CA LEU A 118 3.69 -5.86 6.83
C LEU A 118 4.64 -6.92 7.36
N ARG A 119 5.29 -7.65 6.46
CA ARG A 119 6.45 -8.50 6.77
C ARG A 119 7.71 -7.71 6.54
N VAL A 120 8.55 -7.62 7.55
CA VAL A 120 9.87 -7.00 7.49
C VAL A 120 10.90 -8.12 7.39
N VAL A 121 11.42 -8.34 6.19
CA VAL A 121 12.27 -9.48 5.87
C VAL A 121 13.73 -9.06 5.90
N GLY A 122 14.49 -9.56 6.87
CA GLY A 122 15.93 -9.33 6.95
C GLY A 122 16.69 -10.17 5.92
N GLN A 123 17.53 -9.52 5.11
CA GLN A 123 18.32 -10.18 4.08
C GLN A 123 19.78 -10.33 4.52
N ALA A 124 20.26 -11.57 4.58
CA ALA A 124 21.65 -11.88 4.87
C ALA A 124 22.51 -11.76 3.61
N ARG A 125 23.75 -11.27 3.76
CA ARG A 125 24.73 -11.29 2.67
C ARG A 125 25.21 -12.72 2.43
N ALA A 126 25.53 -13.04 1.18
CA ALA A 126 26.10 -14.33 0.81
C ALA A 126 27.58 -14.46 1.15
N VAL A 127 28.28 -13.34 1.39
CA VAL A 127 29.74 -13.31 1.62
C VAL A 127 30.03 -13.17 3.11
N GLY A 128 30.97 -13.97 3.63
CA GLY A 128 31.39 -13.97 5.02
C GLY A 128 30.77 -15.13 5.82
N ASP A 129 30.77 -14.99 7.15
CA ASP A 129 30.14 -15.97 8.02
C ASP A 129 28.60 -15.95 7.87
N PRO A 130 27.98 -17.05 7.41
CA PRO A 130 26.56 -17.12 7.18
C PRO A 130 25.73 -16.90 8.45
N GLU A 131 26.20 -17.41 9.59
CA GLU A 131 25.47 -17.30 10.85
C GLU A 131 25.50 -15.88 11.40
N ALA A 132 26.66 -15.23 11.35
CA ALA A 132 26.80 -13.82 11.72
C ALA A 132 25.93 -12.92 10.80
N ASN A 133 25.92 -13.21 9.50
CA ASN A 133 25.11 -12.46 8.55
C ASN A 133 23.60 -12.65 8.81
N ARG A 134 23.14 -13.86 9.13
CA ARG A 134 21.73 -14.12 9.50
C ARG A 134 21.33 -13.40 10.78
N ARG A 135 22.18 -13.47 11.82
CA ARG A 135 21.94 -12.73 13.07
C ARG A 135 21.83 -11.23 12.82
N LEU A 136 22.76 -10.67 12.06
CA LEU A 136 22.73 -9.25 11.73
C LEU A 136 21.48 -8.86 10.92
N ALA A 137 21.08 -9.67 9.94
CA ALA A 137 19.88 -9.45 9.14
C ALA A 137 18.62 -9.45 10.01
N ARG A 138 18.51 -10.42 10.94
CA ARG A 138 17.42 -10.46 11.91
C ARG A 138 17.41 -9.23 12.80
N SER A 139 18.54 -8.89 13.42
CA SER A 139 18.63 -7.70 14.29
C SER A 139 18.27 -6.40 13.56
N ARG A 140 18.60 -6.29 12.28
CA ARG A 140 18.20 -5.13 11.45
C ARG A 140 16.70 -5.09 11.22
N ALA A 141 16.07 -6.22 10.91
CA ALA A 141 14.62 -6.29 10.78
C ALA A 141 13.90 -5.94 12.10
N GLU A 142 14.42 -6.43 13.22
CA GLU A 142 13.90 -6.10 14.56
C GLU A 142 14.04 -4.61 14.89
N SER A 143 15.17 -4.00 14.54
CA SER A 143 15.38 -2.54 14.72
C SER A 143 14.39 -1.72 13.89
N VAL A 144 14.10 -2.15 12.66
CA VAL A 144 13.10 -1.50 11.80
C VAL A 144 11.70 -1.61 12.42
N VAL A 145 11.30 -2.78 12.89
CA VAL A 145 9.99 -2.96 13.54
C VAL A 145 9.89 -2.11 14.81
N SER A 146 10.96 -2.08 15.62
CA SER A 146 11.01 -1.24 16.81
C SER A 146 10.88 0.25 16.49
N PHE A 147 11.53 0.70 15.41
CA PHE A 147 11.41 2.08 14.95
C PHE A 147 9.97 2.40 14.49
N LEU A 148 9.38 1.56 13.64
CA LEU A 148 8.00 1.73 13.16
C LEU A 148 6.99 1.75 14.32
N LYS A 149 7.20 0.90 15.32
CA LYS A 149 6.42 0.92 16.56
C LYS A 149 6.55 2.26 17.31
N GLY A 150 7.77 2.78 17.44
CA GLY A 150 8.02 4.09 18.05
C GLY A 150 7.36 5.24 17.30
N GLU A 151 7.23 5.13 15.98
CA GLU A 151 6.51 6.08 15.11
C GLU A 151 4.98 5.88 15.13
N GLY A 152 4.45 4.94 15.93
CA GLY A 152 3.01 4.72 16.12
C GLY A 152 2.37 3.75 15.12
N VAL A 153 3.16 2.94 14.40
CA VAL A 153 2.59 1.85 13.60
C VAL A 153 2.12 0.73 14.54
N ASN A 154 0.89 0.24 14.31
CA ASN A 154 0.35 -0.85 15.12
C ASN A 154 1.22 -2.12 15.01
N THR A 155 1.65 -2.62 16.17
CA THR A 155 2.51 -3.81 16.26
C THR A 155 1.87 -5.09 15.76
N ASP A 156 0.55 -5.21 15.89
CA ASP A 156 -0.20 -6.38 15.44
C ASP A 156 -0.17 -6.52 13.90
N ARG A 157 0.14 -5.42 13.23
CA ARG A 157 0.19 -5.32 11.78
C ARG A 157 1.58 -5.63 11.21
N VAL A 158 2.64 -5.63 12.03
CA VAL A 158 4.02 -5.71 11.56
C VAL A 158 4.74 -6.87 12.22
N ARG A 159 5.40 -7.71 11.40
CA ARG A 159 6.21 -8.83 11.89
C ARG A 159 7.57 -8.90 11.18
N THR A 160 8.59 -9.30 11.94
CA THR A 160 9.89 -9.65 11.38
C THR A 160 9.87 -11.07 10.82
N GLU A 161 10.47 -11.26 9.66
CA GLU A 161 10.69 -12.55 9.07
C GLU A 161 12.16 -12.70 8.64
N SER A 162 12.72 -13.88 8.84
CA SER A 162 14.07 -14.17 8.36
C SER A 162 13.98 -14.66 6.93
N ALA A 163 14.66 -13.99 6.00
CA ALA A 163 14.76 -14.49 4.64
C ALA A 163 15.36 -15.89 4.63
N SER A 164 14.68 -16.81 3.97
CA SER A 164 15.30 -18.05 3.52
C SER A 164 16.49 -17.69 2.62
N ALA A 165 17.58 -18.48 2.70
CA ALA A 165 18.81 -18.27 1.95
C ALA A 165 18.63 -18.19 0.41
N ALA A 166 17.43 -18.45 -0.10
CA ALA A 166 17.05 -18.41 -1.51
C ALA A 166 16.60 -17.03 -2.02
N SER A 167 16.51 -16.00 -1.18
CA SER A 167 16.13 -14.66 -1.61
C SER A 167 17.22 -14.04 -2.45
N ARG A 168 16.95 -14.01 -3.77
CA ARG A 168 17.64 -13.27 -4.85
C ARG A 168 18.96 -12.65 -4.45
N ALA A 169 20.05 -13.39 -4.73
CA ALA A 169 21.40 -12.85 -4.75
C ALA A 169 21.41 -11.59 -5.62
N GLY A 170 21.67 -10.43 -5.03
CA GLY A 170 21.82 -9.19 -5.80
C GLY A 170 21.18 -7.93 -5.23
N SER A 171 20.27 -8.00 -4.27
CA SER A 171 19.76 -6.76 -3.69
C SER A 171 20.76 -6.22 -2.65
N ALA A 172 21.18 -4.98 -2.83
CA ALA A 172 22.01 -4.25 -1.86
C ALA A 172 21.24 -3.94 -0.56
N GLN A 173 19.94 -4.22 -0.53
CA GLN A 173 19.07 -4.00 0.62
C GLN A 173 19.32 -5.07 1.68
N SER A 174 19.49 -4.61 2.90
CA SER A 174 19.60 -5.50 4.08
C SER A 174 18.23 -5.83 4.70
N VAL A 175 17.17 -5.15 4.31
CA VAL A 175 15.79 -5.35 4.74
C VAL A 175 14.84 -5.10 3.57
N ARG A 176 13.84 -5.97 3.42
CA ARG A 176 12.77 -5.89 2.43
C ARG A 176 11.42 -5.79 3.13
N PHE A 177 10.46 -5.15 2.48
CA PHE A 177 9.12 -4.92 3.00
C PHE A 177 8.09 -5.59 2.09
N GLU A 178 7.38 -6.55 2.63
CA GLU A 178 6.38 -7.33 1.90
C GLU A 178 4.99 -7.10 2.51
N LEU A 179 4.01 -6.78 1.67
CA LEU A 179 2.62 -6.67 2.07
C LEU A 179 1.95 -8.04 1.99
N GLY A 180 1.17 -8.35 3.01
CA GLY A 180 0.40 -9.57 3.08
C GLY A 180 -1.06 -9.30 3.45
N GLN A 181 -1.93 -10.18 2.96
CA GLN A 181 -3.36 -10.16 3.26
C GLN A 181 -3.81 -11.54 3.71
N VAL A 182 -4.74 -11.57 4.66
CA VAL A 182 -5.39 -12.83 5.06
C VAL A 182 -6.22 -13.34 3.87
N PRO A 183 -6.05 -14.61 3.46
CA PRO A 183 -6.89 -15.17 2.41
C PRO A 183 -8.37 -15.16 2.83
N TYR A 184 -9.25 -14.89 1.88
CA TYR A 184 -10.70 -14.89 2.07
C TYR A 184 -11.24 -16.29 2.29
#